data_0e713986c55780807231ff80e2964c28
#
_entry.id   0e713986c55780807231ff80e2964c28
#
_cell.length_a   1.000
_cell.length_b   1.000
_cell.length_c   1.000
_cell.angle_alpha   90.00
_cell.angle_beta   90.00
_cell.angle_gamma   90.00
#
_symmetry.space_group_name_H-M   'P 1'
#
loop_
_entity.id
_entity.type
_entity.pdbx_description
1 polymer ?
#
loop_
_entity_poly.entity_id
_entity_poly.type
_entity_poly.pdbx_seq_one_letter_code
_entity_poly.pdbx_strand_id
1 'polypeptide(L)'
;YARDGFRVFYMVARQWDRAIDRLKGQESWVKAFLPNGRAPLPGELWKFPDQAKTLTKIAESKGEAFYRGELAEAMDKYAKETGGALRKGDLAEHKPDWVDPIGLTYRGTTLHEIPPSGQGIAACMALGILENFELAGSDPDG
;
A
#
# COMPACT_ATOMS: atom_id res chain seq x y z
N TYR A 1 4.06 9.24 -13.50
CA TYR A 1 3.27 10.06 -12.58
C TYR A 1 4.14 10.70 -11.48
N ALA A 2 5.03 9.95 -10.81
CA ALA A 2 5.85 10.51 -9.74
C ALA A 2 6.74 11.67 -10.22
N ARG A 3 7.33 11.57 -11.43
CA ARG A 3 8.18 12.59 -12.04
C ARG A 3 7.37 13.75 -12.63
N ASP A 4 6.38 13.42 -13.43
CA ASP A 4 5.65 14.41 -14.26
C ASP A 4 4.46 15.02 -13.49
N GLY A 5 4.01 14.33 -12.45
CA GLY A 5 2.95 14.74 -11.56
C GLY A 5 1.60 14.11 -11.90
N PHE A 6 0.68 14.24 -10.94
CA PHE A 6 -0.72 13.88 -11.08
C PHE A 6 -1.60 14.87 -10.33
N ARG A 7 -2.85 15.01 -10.74
CA ARG A 7 -3.83 15.85 -10.05
C ARG A 7 -4.34 15.12 -8.81
N VAL A 8 -4.20 15.76 -7.64
CA VAL A 8 -4.62 15.16 -6.38
C VAL A 8 -6.15 15.12 -6.30
N PHE A 9 -6.69 13.93 -6.09
CA PHE A 9 -8.14 13.74 -5.94
C PHE A 9 -8.61 14.27 -4.57
N TYR A 10 -9.86 14.78 -4.51
CA TYR A 10 -10.43 15.40 -3.32
C TYR A 10 -10.29 14.55 -2.05
N MET A 11 -10.67 13.27 -2.11
CA MET A 11 -10.57 12.39 -0.94
C MET A 11 -9.14 12.18 -0.48
N VAL A 12 -8.19 12.07 -1.41
CA VAL A 12 -6.77 11.92 -1.12
C VAL A 12 -6.23 13.18 -0.44
N ALA A 13 -6.54 14.36 -0.96
CA ALA A 13 -6.15 15.63 -0.35
C ALA A 13 -6.66 15.74 1.10
N ARG A 14 -7.92 15.38 1.33
CA ARG A 14 -8.53 15.39 2.67
C ARG A 14 -7.92 14.37 3.63
N GLN A 15 -7.62 13.16 3.15
CA GLN A 15 -6.94 12.14 3.96
C GLN A 15 -5.52 12.56 4.32
N TRP A 16 -4.83 13.20 3.40
CA TRP A 16 -3.48 13.72 3.59
C TRP A 16 -3.46 14.82 4.66
N ASP A 17 -4.36 15.78 4.56
CA ASP A 17 -4.52 16.85 5.55
C ASP A 17 -4.79 16.28 6.96
N ARG A 18 -5.70 15.32 7.09
CA ARG A 18 -5.97 14.62 8.36
C ARG A 18 -4.77 13.84 8.93
N ALA A 19 -3.85 13.40 8.06
CA ALA A 19 -2.67 12.68 8.50
C ALA A 19 -1.63 13.59 9.17
N ILE A 20 -1.69 14.90 8.94
CA ILE A 20 -0.72 15.87 9.46
C ILE A 20 -0.63 15.79 10.98
N ASP A 21 -1.75 15.81 11.69
CA ASP A 21 -1.73 15.81 13.17
C ASP A 21 -1.03 14.59 13.75
N ARG A 22 -1.15 13.44 13.10
CA ARG A 22 -0.51 12.19 13.52
C ARG A 22 0.97 12.12 13.12
N LEU A 23 1.35 12.71 11.98
CA LEU A 23 2.66 12.49 11.36
C LEU A 23 3.58 13.72 11.39
N LYS A 24 3.12 14.88 11.83
CA LYS A 24 3.92 16.12 11.90
C LYS A 24 5.16 16.02 12.79
N GLY A 25 5.22 15.08 13.73
CA GLY A 25 6.41 14.79 14.53
C GLY A 25 7.50 14.01 13.79
N GLN A 26 7.24 13.54 12.59
CA GLN A 26 8.17 12.80 11.74
C GLN A 26 8.80 13.75 10.72
N GLU A 27 9.98 14.29 11.01
CA GLU A 27 10.64 15.31 10.18
C GLU A 27 10.81 14.85 8.71
N SER A 28 11.21 13.60 8.49
CA SER A 28 11.37 13.03 7.16
C SER A 28 10.04 12.99 6.38
N TRP A 29 8.94 12.68 7.07
CA TRP A 29 7.61 12.71 6.47
C TRP A 29 7.18 14.13 6.10
N VAL A 30 7.36 15.08 7.02
CA VAL A 30 7.04 16.50 6.78
C VAL A 30 7.80 17.02 5.56
N LYS A 31 9.10 16.76 5.48
CA LYS A 31 9.94 17.15 4.34
C LYS A 31 9.45 16.55 3.02
N ALA A 32 9.06 15.29 3.02
CA ALA A 32 8.65 14.58 1.81
C ALA A 32 7.21 14.93 1.37
N PHE A 33 6.29 15.06 2.31
CA PHE A 33 4.85 15.14 2.04
C PHE A 33 4.23 16.52 2.28
N LEU A 34 4.93 17.43 2.91
CA LEU A 34 4.49 18.81 3.13
C LEU A 34 5.55 19.84 2.64
N PRO A 35 6.04 19.75 1.40
CA PRO A 35 7.11 20.64 0.91
C PRO A 35 6.74 22.13 0.96
N ASN A 36 5.43 22.44 0.94
CA ASN A 36 4.89 23.80 1.06
C ASN A 36 4.31 24.07 2.46
N GLY A 37 4.64 23.26 3.48
CA GLY A 37 4.13 23.39 4.84
C GLY A 37 2.66 22.96 5.02
N ARG A 38 2.02 22.40 3.99
CA ARG A 38 0.62 21.97 4.00
C ARG A 38 0.40 20.75 3.10
N ALA A 39 -0.72 20.08 3.29
CA ALA A 39 -1.20 19.08 2.34
C ALA A 39 -1.57 19.73 0.98
N PRO A 40 -1.49 18.97 -0.12
CA PRO A 40 -1.93 19.44 -1.42
C PRO A 40 -3.43 19.69 -1.43
N LEU A 41 -3.87 20.69 -2.19
CA LEU A 41 -5.29 20.96 -2.42
C LEU A 41 -5.88 20.00 -3.47
N PRO A 42 -7.19 19.78 -3.46
CA PRO A 42 -7.87 19.05 -4.53
C PRO A 42 -7.56 19.66 -5.90
N GLY A 43 -7.18 18.81 -6.87
CA GLY A 43 -6.81 19.24 -8.22
C GLY A 43 -5.39 19.83 -8.35
N GLU A 44 -4.67 20.03 -7.26
CA GLU A 44 -3.27 20.48 -7.29
C GLU A 44 -2.38 19.45 -7.99
N LEU A 45 -1.42 19.90 -8.79
CA LEU A 45 -0.46 19.02 -9.43
C LEU A 45 0.62 18.64 -8.41
N TRP A 46 0.62 17.36 -8.02
CA TRP A 46 1.62 16.81 -7.11
C TRP A 46 2.73 16.10 -7.87
N LYS A 47 3.97 16.37 -7.51
CA LYS A 47 5.17 15.68 -7.99
C LYS A 47 5.95 15.13 -6.81
N PHE A 48 6.55 13.96 -7.02
CA PHE A 48 7.39 13.30 -6.01
C PHE A 48 8.66 12.77 -6.66
N PRO A 49 9.64 13.66 -6.95
CA PRO A 49 10.83 13.30 -7.73
C PRO A 49 11.70 12.24 -7.06
N ASP A 50 11.77 12.20 -5.74
CA ASP A 50 12.55 11.17 -5.04
C ASP A 50 11.91 9.78 -5.17
N GLN A 51 10.57 9.70 -5.14
CA GLN A 51 9.86 8.47 -5.45
C GLN A 51 10.08 8.05 -6.91
N ALA A 52 10.14 9.00 -7.85
CA ALA A 52 10.44 8.70 -9.24
C ALA A 52 11.83 8.07 -9.40
N LYS A 53 12.85 8.58 -8.69
CA LYS A 53 14.20 8.00 -8.68
C LYS A 53 14.19 6.57 -8.12
N THR A 54 13.50 6.38 -6.99
CA THR A 54 13.36 5.05 -6.36
C THR A 54 12.70 4.04 -7.31
N LEU A 55 11.58 4.41 -7.92
CA LEU A 55 10.87 3.55 -8.89
C LEU A 55 11.71 3.25 -10.13
N THR A 56 12.48 4.22 -10.62
CA THR A 56 13.41 4.01 -11.74
C THR A 56 14.47 2.98 -11.39
N LYS A 57 15.10 3.09 -10.21
CA LYS A 57 16.09 2.10 -9.75
C LYS A 57 15.51 0.68 -9.61
N ILE A 58 14.29 0.57 -9.11
CA ILE A 58 13.59 -0.71 -9.03
C ILE A 58 13.36 -1.29 -10.42
N ALA A 59 12.89 -0.47 -11.36
CA ALA A 59 12.61 -0.89 -12.72
C ALA A 59 13.88 -1.33 -13.48
N GLU A 60 14.93 -0.52 -13.45
CA GLU A 60 16.20 -0.79 -14.11
C GLU A 60 16.90 -2.04 -13.58
N SER A 61 16.81 -2.26 -12.27
CA SER A 61 17.40 -3.43 -11.61
C SER A 61 16.49 -4.66 -11.59
N LYS A 62 15.29 -4.58 -12.18
CA LYS A 62 14.26 -5.64 -12.11
C LYS A 62 13.95 -6.08 -10.67
N GLY A 63 13.98 -5.15 -9.73
CA GLY A 63 13.70 -5.36 -8.32
C GLY A 63 14.93 -5.57 -7.43
N GLU A 64 16.10 -5.91 -7.98
CA GLU A 64 17.30 -6.21 -7.20
C GLU A 64 17.74 -5.03 -6.31
N ALA A 65 17.62 -3.79 -6.78
CA ALA A 65 17.93 -2.60 -5.98
C ALA A 65 17.09 -2.51 -4.69
N PHE A 66 15.85 -3.01 -4.73
CA PHE A 66 14.95 -3.00 -3.58
C PHE A 66 15.28 -4.09 -2.57
N TYR A 67 15.56 -5.31 -3.03
CA TYR A 67 15.75 -6.46 -2.13
C TYR A 67 17.19 -6.66 -1.70
N ARG A 68 18.18 -6.37 -2.56
CA ARG A 68 19.59 -6.71 -2.31
C ARG A 68 20.57 -5.58 -2.57
N GLY A 69 20.08 -4.43 -3.09
CA GLY A 69 20.91 -3.29 -3.45
C GLY A 69 20.77 -2.09 -2.50
N GLU A 70 21.05 -0.92 -3.05
CA GLU A 70 21.14 0.34 -2.33
C GLU A 70 19.84 0.75 -1.59
N LEU A 71 18.67 0.35 -2.09
CA LEU A 71 17.40 0.65 -1.40
C LEU A 71 17.26 -0.20 -0.13
N ALA A 72 17.65 -1.48 -0.17
CA ALA A 72 17.69 -2.33 1.02
C ALA A 72 18.67 -1.79 2.06
N GLU A 73 19.83 -1.30 1.62
CA GLU A 73 20.82 -0.68 2.51
C GLU A 73 20.31 0.60 3.16
N ALA A 74 19.61 1.44 2.39
CA ALA A 74 19.00 2.66 2.91
C ALA A 74 17.89 2.36 3.94
N MET A 75 17.06 1.35 3.69
CA MET A 75 16.01 0.90 4.62
C MET A 75 16.59 0.32 5.91
N ASP A 76 17.63 -0.53 5.82
CA ASP A 76 18.33 -1.09 6.99
C ASP A 76 18.98 0.00 7.84
N LYS A 77 19.65 0.95 7.20
CA LYS A 77 20.27 2.10 7.87
C LYS A 77 19.21 2.91 8.63
N TYR A 78 18.13 3.30 7.95
CA TYR A 78 17.06 4.08 8.57
C TYR A 78 16.38 3.31 9.72
N ALA A 79 16.12 2.02 9.55
CA ALA A 79 15.57 1.19 10.61
C ALA A 79 16.48 1.15 11.86
N LYS A 80 17.79 1.03 11.68
CA LYS A 80 18.76 1.08 12.79
C LYS A 80 18.76 2.43 13.50
N GLU A 81 18.72 3.52 12.75
CA GLU A 81 18.72 4.88 13.30
C GLU A 81 17.44 5.22 14.08
N THR A 82 16.31 4.61 13.69
CA THR A 82 14.98 4.87 14.28
C THR A 82 14.49 3.76 15.23
N GLY A 83 15.33 2.75 15.52
CA GLY A 83 14.95 1.63 16.38
C GLY A 83 14.00 0.61 15.76
N GLY A 84 13.86 0.64 14.42
CA GLY A 84 13.05 -0.33 13.68
C GLY A 84 13.71 -1.71 13.60
N ALA A 85 12.92 -2.76 13.41
CA ALA A 85 13.38 -4.15 13.37
C ALA A 85 13.87 -4.61 11.99
N LEU A 86 13.43 -3.97 10.90
CA LEU A 86 13.77 -4.36 9.53
C LEU A 86 15.29 -4.34 9.29
N ARG A 87 15.81 -5.41 8.68
CA ARG A 87 17.21 -5.54 8.29
C ARG A 87 17.32 -5.88 6.79
N LYS A 88 18.43 -5.51 6.18
CA LYS A 88 18.67 -5.85 4.77
C LYS A 88 18.71 -7.37 4.52
N GLY A 89 19.04 -8.15 5.51
CA GLY A 89 18.98 -9.63 5.45
C GLY A 89 17.56 -10.12 5.20
N ASP A 90 16.58 -9.54 5.91
CA ASP A 90 15.16 -9.90 5.76
C ASP A 90 14.67 -9.67 4.32
N LEU A 91 15.11 -8.55 3.74
CA LEU A 91 14.79 -8.23 2.33
C LEU A 91 15.51 -9.18 1.36
N ALA A 92 16.79 -9.48 1.62
CA ALA A 92 17.59 -10.33 0.74
C ALA A 92 17.12 -11.78 0.70
N GLU A 93 16.58 -12.27 1.82
CA GLU A 93 16.03 -13.62 1.95
C GLU A 93 14.63 -13.76 1.35
N HIS A 94 13.93 -12.64 1.14
CA HIS A 94 12.58 -12.67 0.56
C HIS A 94 12.59 -13.27 -0.84
N LYS A 95 11.69 -14.24 -1.05
CA LYS A 95 11.42 -14.86 -2.35
C LYS A 95 9.90 -14.84 -2.57
N PRO A 96 9.44 -14.32 -3.72
CA PRO A 96 8.03 -14.43 -4.06
C PRO A 96 7.69 -15.86 -4.47
N ASP A 97 6.53 -16.33 -4.04
CA ASP A 97 5.97 -17.60 -4.45
C ASP A 97 4.79 -17.37 -5.39
N TRP A 98 4.73 -18.15 -6.47
CA TRP A 98 3.53 -18.23 -7.28
C TRP A 98 2.59 -19.24 -6.66
N VAL A 99 1.36 -18.81 -6.39
CA VAL A 99 0.33 -19.64 -5.75
C VAL A 99 -0.94 -19.61 -6.56
N ASP A 100 -1.72 -20.71 -6.50
CA ASP A 100 -3.04 -20.72 -7.07
C ASP A 100 -4.02 -19.93 -6.19
N PRO A 101 -4.96 -19.17 -6.78
CA PRO A 101 -5.96 -18.46 -6.02
C PRO A 101 -6.89 -19.44 -5.30
N ILE A 102 -7.33 -19.07 -4.11
CA ILE A 102 -8.49 -19.72 -3.47
C ILE A 102 -9.77 -19.17 -4.08
N GLY A 103 -10.81 -19.97 -4.15
CA GLY A 103 -12.08 -19.53 -4.72
C GLY A 103 -13.29 -20.06 -3.94
N LEU A 104 -14.37 -19.28 -3.94
CA LEU A 104 -15.66 -19.68 -3.41
C LEU A 104 -16.75 -19.16 -4.34
N THR A 105 -17.68 -20.05 -4.72
CA THR A 105 -18.86 -19.67 -5.50
C THR A 105 -19.98 -19.26 -4.56
N TYR A 106 -20.52 -18.07 -4.76
CA TYR A 106 -21.66 -17.54 -4.04
C TYR A 106 -22.71 -17.06 -5.03
N ARG A 107 -23.90 -17.61 -4.99
CA ARG A 107 -25.05 -17.28 -5.85
C ARG A 107 -24.71 -17.18 -7.33
N GLY A 108 -23.94 -18.15 -7.84
CA GLY A 108 -23.57 -18.24 -9.24
C GLY A 108 -22.37 -17.40 -9.69
N THR A 109 -21.78 -16.61 -8.78
CA THR A 109 -20.55 -15.84 -9.03
C THR A 109 -19.41 -16.40 -8.19
N THR A 110 -18.24 -16.64 -8.80
CA THR A 110 -17.06 -17.13 -8.09
C THR A 110 -16.14 -15.96 -7.73
N LEU A 111 -15.91 -15.78 -6.42
CA LEU A 111 -14.88 -14.91 -5.90
C LEU A 111 -13.56 -15.66 -5.90
N HIS A 112 -12.52 -15.09 -6.49
CA HIS A 112 -11.14 -15.57 -6.41
C HIS A 112 -10.29 -14.62 -5.59
N GLU A 113 -9.52 -15.16 -4.65
CA GLU A 113 -8.68 -14.39 -3.74
C GLU A 113 -7.30 -15.00 -3.61
N ILE A 114 -6.33 -14.17 -3.20
CA ILE A 114 -4.99 -14.66 -2.84
C ILE A 114 -5.11 -15.47 -1.55
N PRO A 115 -4.43 -16.64 -1.45
CA PRO A 115 -4.35 -17.39 -0.19
C PRO A 115 -3.78 -16.56 0.97
N PRO A 116 -3.96 -16.98 2.22
CA PRO A 116 -3.30 -16.31 3.34
C PRO A 116 -1.78 -16.14 3.09
N SER A 117 -1.20 -15.00 3.52
CA SER A 117 -1.56 -14.15 4.70
C SER A 117 -2.50 -12.95 4.43
N GLY A 118 -3.04 -12.75 3.22
CA GLY A 118 -4.03 -11.70 2.98
C GLY A 118 -5.40 -12.00 3.61
N GLN A 119 -6.32 -11.04 3.54
CA GLN A 119 -7.67 -11.17 4.09
C GLN A 119 -8.69 -11.76 3.11
N GLY A 120 -8.29 -12.17 1.93
CA GLY A 120 -9.18 -12.77 0.92
C GLY A 120 -9.93 -13.99 1.46
N ILE A 121 -9.28 -14.81 2.29
CA ILE A 121 -9.94 -15.94 2.96
C ILE A 121 -11.13 -15.50 3.84
N ALA A 122 -11.05 -14.34 4.49
CA ALA A 122 -12.15 -13.82 5.30
C ALA A 122 -13.38 -13.47 4.45
N ALA A 123 -13.16 -12.93 3.25
CA ALA A 123 -14.23 -12.67 2.30
C ALA A 123 -14.89 -13.99 1.83
N CYS A 124 -14.09 -15.01 1.50
CA CYS A 124 -14.61 -16.33 1.14
C CYS A 124 -15.41 -16.93 2.31
N MET A 125 -14.90 -16.87 3.53
CA MET A 125 -15.62 -17.37 4.71
C MET A 125 -16.92 -16.62 4.94
N ALA A 126 -16.94 -15.30 4.84
CA ALA A 126 -18.15 -14.49 5.00
C ALA A 126 -19.22 -14.89 3.96
N LEU A 127 -18.85 -15.02 2.69
CA LEU A 127 -19.77 -15.43 1.65
C LEU A 127 -20.27 -16.86 1.87
N GLY A 128 -19.39 -17.79 2.30
CA GLY A 128 -19.79 -19.16 2.62
C GLY A 128 -20.79 -19.26 3.78
N ILE A 129 -20.67 -18.36 4.78
CA ILE A 129 -21.66 -18.24 5.85
C ILE A 129 -22.98 -17.69 5.28
N LEU A 130 -22.91 -16.60 4.51
CA LEU A 130 -24.08 -15.95 3.92
C LEU A 130 -24.86 -16.81 2.95
N GLU A 131 -24.22 -17.84 2.35
CA GLU A 131 -24.91 -18.81 1.48
C GLU A 131 -26.06 -19.56 2.18
N ASN A 132 -25.99 -19.68 3.49
CA ASN A 132 -26.99 -20.36 4.31
C ASN A 132 -28.19 -19.47 4.69
N PHE A 133 -28.22 -18.21 4.25
CA PHE A 133 -29.26 -17.26 4.60
C PHE A 133 -30.01 -16.75 3.38
N GLU A 134 -31.34 -16.68 3.47
CA GLU A 134 -32.16 -15.98 2.49
C GLU A 134 -32.12 -14.48 2.79
N LEU A 135 -31.38 -13.75 1.96
CA LEU A 135 -31.22 -12.30 2.08
C LEU A 135 -32.11 -11.53 1.08
N ALA A 136 -32.82 -12.23 0.21
CA ALA A 136 -33.73 -11.61 -0.74
C ALA A 136 -34.88 -10.92 0.00
N GLY A 137 -35.02 -9.59 -0.19
CA GLY A 137 -36.05 -8.82 0.47
C GLY A 137 -35.65 -8.22 1.83
N SER A 138 -34.41 -8.44 2.29
CA SER A 138 -33.88 -7.72 3.46
C SER A 138 -33.65 -6.25 3.11
N ASP A 139 -34.01 -5.36 4.04
CA ASP A 139 -33.70 -3.92 3.91
C ASP A 139 -32.17 -3.73 4.06
N PRO A 140 -31.46 -3.16 3.07
CA PRO A 140 -30.02 -2.94 3.18
C PRO A 140 -29.63 -1.90 4.23
N ASP A 141 -30.59 -1.07 4.65
CA ASP A 141 -30.40 0.00 5.65
C ASP A 141 -31.06 -0.34 7.01
N GLY A 142 -31.60 -1.57 7.16
CA GLY A 142 -32.34 -2.06 8.31
C GLY A 142 -31.50 -2.62 9.47
#